data_abcbed98d4a5400a18743622cda63819
#
_entry.id   abcbed98d4a5400a18743622cda63819
#
_cell.length_a   1.000
_cell.length_b   1.000
_cell.length_c   1.000
_cell.angle_alpha   90.00
_cell.angle_beta   90.00
_cell.angle_gamma   90.00
#
_symmetry.space_group_name_H-M   'P 1'
#
loop_
_entity.id
_entity.type
_entity.pdbx_description
1 polymer ?
#
loop_
_entity_poly.entity_id
_entity_poly.type
_entity_poly.pdbx_seq_one_letter_code
_entity_poly.pdbx_strand_id
1 'polypeptide(L)'
;MEIIRINNTQGDLVFALFDQYRVFYKQPSDIDLARRFIQARLDNNESVIFAALLDGGETCAGFTQLYPKYSSARAVRNWILNDLYVDTPYRNQGIGTGLITAAIAFAKTHGAAFVELSTATDNVTAQRLYEHIGFERQTPDVDFLTYRIPAV
;
A
#
# COMPACT_ATOMS: atom_id res chain seq x y z
N MET A 1 -7.36 -0.81 -18.18
CA MET A 1 -7.11 -0.68 -16.72
C MET A 1 -7.07 0.80 -16.36
N GLU A 2 -7.78 1.17 -15.34
CA GLU A 2 -7.77 2.53 -14.80
C GLU A 2 -7.33 2.49 -13.33
N ILE A 3 -6.38 3.33 -12.96
CA ILE A 3 -5.93 3.48 -11.56
C ILE A 3 -6.49 4.77 -11.01
N ILE A 4 -7.28 4.68 -9.96
CA ILE A 4 -7.88 5.84 -9.30
C ILE A 4 -7.48 5.94 -7.84
N ARG A 5 -7.34 7.16 -7.33
CA ARG A 5 -7.31 7.40 -5.90
C ARG A 5 -8.74 7.39 -5.37
N ILE A 6 -9.03 6.54 -4.40
CA ILE A 6 -10.38 6.46 -3.84
C ILE A 6 -10.57 7.45 -2.69
N ASN A 7 -11.81 7.88 -2.51
CA ASN A 7 -12.24 8.72 -1.39
C ASN A 7 -13.11 7.91 -0.40
N ASN A 8 -13.61 8.56 0.63
CA ASN A 8 -14.37 7.89 1.69
C ASN A 8 -15.77 7.38 1.26
N THR A 9 -16.21 7.69 0.05
CA THR A 9 -17.45 7.12 -0.52
C THR A 9 -17.17 5.89 -1.37
N GLN A 10 -15.91 5.52 -1.59
CA GLN A 10 -15.48 4.46 -2.51
C GLN A 10 -14.77 3.29 -1.81
N GLY A 11 -14.78 3.25 -0.48
CA GLY A 11 -14.11 2.20 0.28
C GLY A 11 -14.58 0.79 -0.09
N ASP A 12 -15.84 0.63 -0.48
CA ASP A 12 -16.42 -0.63 -0.90
C ASP A 12 -15.68 -1.29 -2.09
N LEU A 13 -14.98 -0.51 -2.90
CA LEU A 13 -14.16 -1.06 -3.99
C LEU A 13 -13.04 -1.98 -3.48
N VAL A 14 -12.53 -1.74 -2.27
CA VAL A 14 -11.33 -2.43 -1.76
C VAL A 14 -11.56 -3.27 -0.51
N PHE A 15 -12.73 -3.23 0.13
CA PHE A 15 -12.95 -3.94 1.41
C PHE A 15 -12.64 -5.43 1.30
N ALA A 16 -13.17 -6.10 0.27
CA ALA A 16 -12.95 -7.54 0.08
C ALA A 16 -11.48 -7.86 -0.23
N LEU A 17 -10.83 -7.04 -1.04
CA LEU A 17 -9.41 -7.19 -1.35
C LEU A 17 -8.53 -6.98 -0.12
N PHE A 18 -8.88 -6.03 0.72
CA PHE A 18 -8.17 -5.80 1.97
C PHE A 18 -8.33 -6.98 2.93
N ASP A 19 -9.52 -7.57 3.02
CA ASP A 19 -9.72 -8.79 3.81
C ASP A 19 -8.82 -9.92 3.30
N GLN A 20 -8.75 -10.12 1.99
CA GLN A 20 -7.87 -11.13 1.38
C GLN A 20 -6.39 -10.82 1.61
N TYR A 21 -6.00 -9.57 1.58
CA TYR A 21 -4.65 -9.14 1.93
C TYR A 21 -4.28 -9.56 3.36
N ARG A 22 -5.20 -9.37 4.32
CA ARG A 22 -5.00 -9.79 5.71
C ARG A 22 -4.86 -11.33 5.82
N VAL A 23 -5.67 -12.07 5.07
CA VAL A 23 -5.58 -13.54 5.02
C VAL A 23 -4.23 -13.98 4.45
N PHE A 24 -3.74 -13.32 3.43
CA PHE A 24 -2.40 -13.57 2.88
C PHE A 24 -1.31 -13.41 3.96
N TYR A 25 -1.48 -12.46 4.87
CA TYR A 25 -0.59 -12.24 6.01
C TYR A 25 -1.02 -13.02 7.26
N LYS A 26 -1.72 -14.16 7.06
CA LYS A 26 -2.06 -15.15 8.10
C LYS A 26 -3.01 -14.60 9.17
N GLN A 27 -3.82 -13.61 8.85
CA GLN A 27 -4.89 -13.15 9.71
C GLN A 27 -6.18 -13.87 9.34
N PRO A 28 -7.10 -14.12 10.30
CA PRO A 28 -8.40 -14.69 9.96
C PRO A 28 -9.21 -13.71 9.13
N SER A 29 -10.01 -14.26 8.19
CA SER A 29 -10.95 -13.45 7.42
C SER A 29 -11.98 -12.82 8.35
N ASP A 30 -12.17 -11.50 8.21
CA ASP A 30 -13.14 -10.73 8.98
C ASP A 30 -13.51 -9.48 8.16
N ILE A 31 -14.53 -9.63 7.32
CA ILE A 31 -14.92 -8.56 6.40
C ILE A 31 -15.43 -7.31 7.12
N ASP A 32 -16.07 -7.46 8.27
CA ASP A 32 -16.55 -6.31 9.03
C ASP A 32 -15.39 -5.51 9.63
N LEU A 33 -14.38 -6.21 10.13
CA LEU A 33 -13.16 -5.57 10.62
C LEU A 33 -12.43 -4.85 9.48
N ALA A 34 -12.29 -5.51 8.34
CA ALA A 34 -11.66 -4.94 7.15
C ALA A 34 -12.35 -3.64 6.70
N ARG A 35 -13.69 -3.68 6.64
CA ARG A 35 -14.51 -2.51 6.29
C ARG A 35 -14.29 -1.35 7.27
N ARG A 36 -14.38 -1.62 8.56
CA ARG A 36 -14.20 -0.58 9.59
C ARG A 36 -12.81 0.03 9.54
N PHE A 37 -11.78 -0.79 9.36
CA PHE A 37 -10.40 -0.31 9.31
C PHE A 37 -10.16 0.62 8.11
N ILE A 38 -10.53 0.18 6.92
CA ILE A 38 -10.34 0.97 5.69
C ILE A 38 -11.19 2.24 5.73
N GLN A 39 -12.46 2.13 6.13
CA GLN A 39 -13.34 3.29 6.17
C GLN A 39 -12.83 4.36 7.15
N ALA A 40 -12.31 3.95 8.31
CA ALA A 40 -11.72 4.86 9.28
C ALA A 40 -10.48 5.58 8.70
N ARG A 41 -9.62 4.87 7.97
CA ARG A 41 -8.46 5.49 7.29
C ARG A 41 -8.91 6.55 6.30
N LEU A 42 -9.93 6.25 5.51
CA LEU A 42 -10.46 7.19 4.50
C LEU A 42 -11.18 8.37 5.15
N ASP A 43 -12.04 8.12 6.12
CA ASP A 43 -12.81 9.17 6.82
C ASP A 43 -11.89 10.18 7.53
N ASN A 44 -10.81 9.70 8.13
CA ASN A 44 -9.87 10.52 8.90
C ASN A 44 -8.67 11.01 8.07
N ASN A 45 -8.66 10.73 6.79
CA ASN A 45 -7.56 11.11 5.88
C ASN A 45 -6.18 10.65 6.41
N GLU A 46 -6.12 9.40 6.88
CA GLU A 46 -4.93 8.82 7.49
C GLU A 46 -4.08 8.01 6.54
N SER A 47 -4.59 7.72 5.36
CA SER A 47 -3.88 7.00 4.31
C SER A 47 -4.31 7.46 2.93
N VAL A 48 -3.56 7.06 1.92
CA VAL A 48 -3.90 7.25 0.50
C VAL A 48 -4.05 5.87 -0.12
N ILE A 49 -5.18 5.62 -0.77
CA ILE A 49 -5.47 4.33 -1.37
C ILE A 49 -5.75 4.51 -2.86
N PHE A 50 -5.06 3.71 -3.68
CA PHE A 50 -5.32 3.60 -5.11
C PHE A 50 -5.94 2.26 -5.41
N ALA A 51 -6.93 2.24 -6.29
CA ALA A 51 -7.59 1.04 -6.78
C ALA A 51 -7.37 0.88 -8.27
N ALA A 52 -7.15 -0.35 -8.71
CA ALA A 52 -7.03 -0.72 -10.12
C ALA A 52 -8.36 -1.26 -10.62
N LEU A 53 -9.01 -0.54 -11.52
CA LEU A 53 -10.31 -0.87 -12.05
C LEU A 53 -10.21 -1.44 -13.46
N LEU A 54 -11.00 -2.48 -13.71
CA LEU A 54 -11.16 -3.12 -15.01
C LEU A 54 -12.61 -2.98 -15.46
N ASP A 55 -12.88 -3.31 -16.72
CA ASP A 55 -14.24 -3.40 -17.28
C ASP A 55 -15.08 -2.14 -17.06
N GLY A 56 -14.47 -0.97 -17.33
CA GLY A 56 -15.17 0.30 -17.17
C GLY A 56 -15.48 0.68 -15.73
N GLY A 57 -14.77 0.09 -14.77
CA GLY A 57 -14.94 0.36 -13.34
C GLY A 57 -15.77 -0.68 -12.60
N GLU A 58 -16.24 -1.73 -13.26
CA GLU A 58 -17.08 -2.76 -12.63
C GLU A 58 -16.29 -3.72 -11.75
N THR A 59 -15.00 -3.93 -12.04
CA THR A 59 -14.15 -4.87 -11.32
C THR A 59 -12.95 -4.14 -10.71
N CYS A 60 -12.76 -4.28 -9.41
CA CYS A 60 -11.52 -3.85 -8.74
C CYS A 60 -10.58 -5.05 -8.66
N ALA A 61 -9.47 -4.97 -9.39
CA ALA A 61 -8.51 -6.07 -9.51
C ALA A 61 -7.38 -6.01 -8.49
N GLY A 62 -7.17 -4.87 -7.84
CA GLY A 62 -6.12 -4.70 -6.87
C GLY A 62 -6.14 -3.32 -6.22
N PHE A 63 -5.36 -3.16 -5.18
CA PHE A 63 -5.22 -1.88 -4.48
C PHE A 63 -3.82 -1.73 -3.90
N THR A 64 -3.46 -0.49 -3.59
CA THR A 64 -2.31 -0.17 -2.75
C THR A 64 -2.69 0.89 -1.74
N GLN A 65 -2.12 0.82 -0.55
CA GLN A 65 -2.34 1.79 0.52
C GLN A 65 -1.02 2.37 0.99
N LEU A 66 -0.95 3.71 1.04
CA LEU A 66 0.19 4.45 1.51
C LEU A 66 -0.11 5.10 2.85
N TYR A 67 0.83 4.98 3.78
CA TYR A 67 0.81 5.74 5.03
C TYR A 67 1.83 6.86 4.99
N PRO A 68 1.52 8.04 5.55
CA PRO A 68 2.51 9.09 5.66
C PRO A 68 3.61 8.72 6.65
N LYS A 69 4.84 9.10 6.32
CA LYS A 69 5.99 8.99 7.21
C LYS A 69 6.63 10.35 7.35
N TYR A 70 6.34 11.03 8.45
CA TYR A 70 6.91 12.34 8.72
C TYR A 70 8.34 12.24 9.22
N SER A 71 9.22 13.06 8.68
CA SER A 71 10.55 13.28 9.24
C SER A 71 10.58 14.68 9.84
N SER A 72 10.62 14.76 11.18
CA SER A 72 10.67 16.05 11.87
C SER A 72 11.97 16.78 11.61
N ALA A 73 13.10 16.06 11.66
CA ALA A 73 14.40 16.66 11.44
C ALA A 73 14.55 17.28 10.05
N ARG A 74 14.02 16.64 9.04
CA ARG A 74 14.08 17.11 7.65
C ARG A 74 12.87 17.94 7.24
N ALA A 75 11.85 18.01 8.09
CA ALA A 75 10.59 18.72 7.85
C ALA A 75 9.93 18.30 6.53
N VAL A 76 9.87 16.99 6.27
CA VAL A 76 9.29 16.43 5.05
C VAL A 76 8.35 15.29 5.38
N ARG A 77 7.30 15.14 4.57
CA ARG A 77 6.40 14.00 4.61
C ARG A 77 6.75 13.05 3.48
N ASN A 78 7.30 11.90 3.84
CA ASN A 78 7.51 10.79 2.92
C ASN A 78 6.30 9.83 2.99
N TRP A 79 6.33 8.77 2.20
CA TRP A 79 5.24 7.80 2.16
C TRP A 79 5.78 6.39 2.25
N ILE A 80 5.07 5.56 3.02
CA ILE A 80 5.29 4.11 3.05
C ILE A 80 4.21 3.47 2.19
N LEU A 81 4.61 2.73 1.17
CA LEU A 81 3.74 1.84 0.43
C LEU A 81 3.57 0.58 1.31
N ASN A 82 2.50 0.57 2.12
CA ASN A 82 2.33 -0.44 3.16
C ASN A 82 1.61 -1.69 2.66
N ASP A 83 0.56 -1.50 1.88
CA ASP A 83 -0.25 -2.59 1.34
C ASP A 83 -0.16 -2.58 -0.18
N LEU A 84 0.04 -3.75 -0.76
CA LEU A 84 -0.10 -3.96 -2.20
C LEU A 84 -0.71 -5.34 -2.41
N TYR A 85 -1.86 -5.41 -3.03
CA TYR A 85 -2.54 -6.67 -3.29
C TYR A 85 -3.22 -6.63 -4.66
N VAL A 86 -2.98 -7.68 -5.45
CA VAL A 86 -3.66 -7.92 -6.71
C VAL A 86 -4.41 -9.24 -6.58
N ASP A 87 -5.69 -9.22 -6.91
CA ASP A 87 -6.51 -10.43 -6.83
C ASP A 87 -5.97 -11.51 -7.77
N THR A 88 -6.01 -12.75 -7.32
CA THR A 88 -5.34 -13.88 -7.96
C THR A 88 -5.61 -14.01 -9.45
N PRO A 89 -6.87 -13.88 -9.95
CA PRO A 89 -7.14 -14.01 -11.39
C PRO A 89 -6.47 -12.95 -12.26
N TYR A 90 -6.05 -11.84 -11.67
CA TYR A 90 -5.55 -10.67 -12.40
C TYR A 90 -4.04 -10.46 -12.26
N ARG A 91 -3.35 -11.41 -11.64
CA ARG A 91 -1.89 -11.33 -11.44
C ARG A 91 -1.14 -11.51 -12.75
N ASN A 92 0.12 -11.02 -12.79
CA ASN A 92 1.01 -11.08 -13.94
C ASN A 92 0.48 -10.32 -15.17
N GLN A 93 -0.28 -9.27 -14.95
CA GLN A 93 -0.86 -8.42 -16.00
C GLN A 93 -0.46 -6.94 -15.87
N GLY A 94 0.56 -6.66 -15.07
CA GLY A 94 1.08 -5.29 -14.89
C GLY A 94 0.28 -4.42 -13.91
N ILE A 95 -0.69 -4.98 -13.19
CA ILE A 95 -1.54 -4.21 -12.27
C ILE A 95 -0.74 -3.72 -11.07
N GLY A 96 0.08 -4.57 -10.48
CA GLY A 96 0.95 -4.18 -9.37
C GLY A 96 1.90 -3.04 -9.75
N THR A 97 2.51 -3.13 -10.91
CA THR A 97 3.38 -2.06 -11.45
C THR A 97 2.60 -0.76 -11.63
N GLY A 98 1.38 -0.83 -12.16
CA GLY A 98 0.51 0.34 -12.34
C GLY A 98 0.17 1.02 -11.01
N LEU A 99 -0.18 0.25 -10.00
CA LEU A 99 -0.48 0.75 -8.67
C LEU A 99 0.73 1.43 -8.02
N ILE A 100 1.90 0.79 -8.11
CA ILE A 100 3.15 1.35 -7.58
C ILE A 100 3.51 2.65 -8.31
N THR A 101 3.38 2.68 -9.62
CA THR A 101 3.66 3.87 -10.43
C THR A 101 2.76 5.04 -10.02
N ALA A 102 1.47 4.79 -9.82
CA ALA A 102 0.53 5.80 -9.35
C ALA A 102 0.91 6.33 -7.96
N ALA A 103 1.32 5.44 -7.06
CA ALA A 103 1.77 5.81 -5.72
C ALA A 103 3.02 6.70 -5.75
N ILE A 104 3.99 6.36 -6.57
CA ILE A 104 5.22 7.15 -6.74
C ILE A 104 4.89 8.54 -7.31
N ALA A 105 4.04 8.61 -8.33
CA ALA A 105 3.63 9.87 -8.93
C ALA A 105 2.92 10.77 -7.92
N PHE A 106 2.02 10.20 -7.10
CA PHE A 106 1.36 10.91 -6.01
C PHE A 106 2.37 11.49 -5.02
N ALA A 107 3.30 10.68 -4.56
CA ALA A 107 4.31 11.11 -3.59
C ALA A 107 5.17 12.27 -4.13
N LYS A 108 5.61 12.18 -5.38
CA LYS A 108 6.36 13.25 -6.05
C LYS A 108 5.57 14.55 -6.10
N THR A 109 4.31 14.49 -6.48
CA THR A 109 3.44 15.67 -6.59
C THR A 109 3.24 16.36 -5.24
N HIS A 110 3.32 15.60 -4.14
CA HIS A 110 3.14 16.11 -2.78
C HIS A 110 4.45 16.40 -2.05
N GLY A 111 5.56 16.51 -2.77
CA GLY A 111 6.84 16.97 -2.23
C GLY A 111 7.59 15.96 -1.37
N ALA A 112 7.26 14.68 -1.47
CA ALA A 112 7.98 13.64 -0.75
C ALA A 112 9.41 13.47 -1.29
N ALA A 113 10.35 13.18 -0.41
CA ALA A 113 11.72 12.85 -0.81
C ALA A 113 11.81 11.40 -1.29
N PHE A 114 11.01 10.49 -0.73
CA PHE A 114 11.00 9.09 -1.15
C PHE A 114 9.69 8.38 -0.81
N VAL A 115 9.49 7.24 -1.45
CA VAL A 115 8.54 6.20 -1.08
C VAL A 115 9.34 4.99 -0.66
N GLU A 116 9.01 4.40 0.48
CA GLU A 116 9.66 3.18 0.92
C GLU A 116 8.66 2.05 1.14
N LEU A 117 9.15 0.83 1.09
CA LEU A 117 8.37 -0.37 1.38
C LEU A 117 9.27 -1.42 2.03
N SER A 118 8.63 -2.40 2.65
CA SER A 118 9.29 -3.58 3.20
C SER A 118 8.63 -4.83 2.65
N THR A 119 9.42 -5.87 2.45
CA THR A 119 8.92 -7.18 2.03
C THR A 119 9.68 -8.27 2.77
N ALA A 120 9.08 -9.47 2.85
CA ALA A 120 9.73 -10.60 3.50
C ALA A 120 11.04 -10.96 2.79
N THR A 121 12.02 -11.38 3.56
CA THR A 121 13.35 -11.72 3.04
C THR A 121 13.35 -12.89 2.06
N ASP A 122 12.32 -13.73 2.12
CA ASP A 122 12.13 -14.89 1.22
C ASP A 122 11.16 -14.60 0.05
N ASN A 123 10.56 -13.41 0.00
CA ASN A 123 9.67 -13.03 -1.11
C ASN A 123 10.47 -12.51 -2.30
N VAL A 124 11.15 -13.40 -2.99
CA VAL A 124 12.04 -13.08 -4.11
C VAL A 124 11.27 -12.46 -5.28
N THR A 125 10.04 -12.91 -5.52
CA THR A 125 9.21 -12.38 -6.61
C THR A 125 8.90 -10.89 -6.39
N ALA A 126 8.51 -10.52 -5.19
CA ALA A 126 8.25 -9.11 -4.84
C ALA A 126 9.53 -8.27 -4.92
N GLN A 127 10.64 -8.79 -4.43
CA GLN A 127 11.95 -8.10 -4.49
C GLN A 127 12.35 -7.78 -5.92
N ARG A 128 12.18 -8.74 -6.83
CA ARG A 128 12.48 -8.53 -8.26
C ARG A 128 11.60 -7.46 -8.89
N LEU A 129 10.32 -7.45 -8.55
CA LEU A 129 9.38 -6.44 -9.04
C LEU A 129 9.82 -5.04 -8.59
N TYR A 130 10.10 -4.87 -7.30
CA TYR A 130 10.47 -3.59 -6.73
C TYR A 130 11.80 -3.07 -7.30
N GLU A 131 12.80 -3.94 -7.39
CA GLU A 131 14.11 -3.59 -7.95
C GLU A 131 14.00 -3.25 -9.43
N HIS A 132 13.16 -3.98 -10.19
CA HIS A 132 12.90 -3.67 -11.61
C HIS A 132 12.26 -2.28 -11.79
N ILE A 133 11.36 -1.88 -10.90
CA ILE A 133 10.72 -0.56 -10.94
C ILE A 133 11.72 0.55 -10.59
N GLY A 134 12.74 0.25 -9.80
CA GLY A 134 13.79 1.20 -9.43
C GLY A 134 13.96 1.41 -7.93
N PHE A 135 13.27 0.63 -7.09
CA PHE A 135 13.53 0.67 -5.65
C PHE A 135 14.91 0.11 -5.36
N GLU A 136 15.63 0.77 -4.47
CA GLU A 136 16.95 0.36 -4.03
C GLU A 136 16.87 -0.25 -2.64
N ARG A 137 17.43 -1.46 -2.49
CA ARG A 137 17.52 -2.11 -1.19
C ARG A 137 18.40 -1.28 -0.26
N GLN A 138 17.87 -0.96 0.93
CA GLN A 138 18.59 -0.18 1.92
C GLN A 138 19.41 -1.07 2.83
N THR A 139 20.55 -0.56 3.28
CA THR A 139 21.35 -1.21 4.32
C THR A 139 20.61 -1.10 5.66
N PRO A 140 20.58 -2.18 6.48
CA PRO A 140 19.99 -2.10 7.81
C PRO A 140 20.61 -0.99 8.65
N ASP A 141 19.77 -0.26 9.38
CA ASP A 141 20.24 0.82 10.25
C ASP A 141 21.00 0.23 11.44
N VAL A 142 22.27 0.62 11.58
CA VAL A 142 23.14 0.19 12.67
C VAL A 142 23.35 1.28 13.72
N ASP A 143 22.89 2.49 13.46
CA ASP A 143 23.08 3.66 14.34
C ASP A 143 21.91 3.86 15.30
N PHE A 144 20.73 3.33 14.98
CA PHE A 144 19.51 3.52 15.76
C PHE A 144 18.92 2.17 16.15
N LEU A 145 18.66 2.00 17.44
CA LEU A 145 17.97 0.83 17.98
C LEU A 145 16.50 1.15 18.18
N THR A 146 15.64 0.18 17.91
CA THR A 146 14.21 0.30 18.15
C THR A 146 13.87 -0.29 19.52
N TYR A 147 13.08 0.44 20.31
CA TYR A 147 12.54 -0.02 21.58
C TYR A 147 11.03 0.01 21.53
N ARG A 148 10.38 -0.95 22.19
CA ARG A 148 8.91 -1.07 22.21
C ARG A 148 8.44 -1.39 23.62
N ILE A 149 7.29 -0.82 23.99
CA ILE A 149 6.57 -1.18 25.21
C ILE A 149 5.09 -1.41 24.85
N PRO A 150 4.45 -2.44 25.38
CA PRO A 150 3.01 -2.62 25.18
C PRO A 150 2.20 -1.44 25.69
N ALA A 151 1.17 -1.04 24.95
CA ALA A 151 0.28 0.06 25.29
C ALA A 151 -1.06 -0.43 25.87
N VAL A 152 -1.07 -1.61 26.46
CA VAL A 152 -2.23 -2.27 27.06
C VAL A 152 -2.00 -2.57 28.52
#